data_b82658c96f705e02baabc71b03f8a33b
#
_entry.id   b82658c96f705e02baabc71b03f8a33b
#
_cell.length_a   1.000
_cell.length_b   1.000
_cell.length_c   1.000
_cell.angle_alpha   90.00
_cell.angle_beta   90.00
_cell.angle_gamma   90.00
#
_symmetry.space_group_name_H-M   'P 1'
#
loop_
_entity.id
_entity.type
_entity.pdbx_description
1 polymer ?
#
loop_
_entity_poly.entity_id
_entity_poly.type
_entity_poly.pdbx_seq_one_letter_code
_entity_poly.pdbx_strand_id
1 'polypeptide(L)'
;MELFYGPVLSHRRVELPHLSGFVTGDQGMGHVILNCVDTEATYEFYVGVLGFAERNSLALPGGTSYFLGCNARQHTLGLNPAAGPALLHFMVETVDLDDMGKALDRAHDLEVPMMQSLGKHTNDRMLSFYTYSPDGHATRSDVVNESKTRPPPTGSPRARCGATGTRRRRPERRDSRSDRHR
;
A
#
# COMPACT_ATOMS: atom_id res chain seq x y z
N MET A 1 -11.11 -8.87 -6.38
CA MET A 1 -10.07 -9.09 -5.34
C MET A 1 -9.89 -10.59 -5.21
N GLU A 2 -8.66 -11.03 -5.21
CA GLU A 2 -8.32 -12.44 -5.02
C GLU A 2 -7.67 -12.60 -3.64
N LEU A 3 -7.97 -13.72 -2.97
CA LEU A 3 -7.41 -14.07 -1.67
C LEU A 3 -6.59 -15.35 -1.85
N PHE A 4 -5.32 -15.31 -1.45
CA PHE A 4 -4.42 -16.45 -1.50
C PHE A 4 -4.13 -16.98 -0.10
N TYR A 5 -3.94 -18.28 -0.02
CA TYR A 5 -3.53 -18.95 1.21
C TYR A 5 -2.25 -19.74 0.96
N GLY A 6 -1.28 -19.59 1.87
CA GLY A 6 -0.04 -20.34 1.84
C GLY A 6 0.87 -20.05 0.64
N PRO A 7 1.13 -18.76 0.28
CA PRO A 7 2.06 -18.47 -0.80
C PRO A 7 3.46 -19.01 -0.46
N VAL A 8 4.18 -19.46 -1.47
CA VAL A 8 5.61 -19.80 -1.32
C VAL A 8 6.37 -18.48 -1.23
N LEU A 9 7.00 -18.23 -0.09
CA LEU A 9 7.81 -17.05 0.12
C LEU A 9 9.28 -17.37 -0.21
N SER A 10 9.88 -16.56 -1.06
CA SER A 10 11.32 -16.58 -1.29
C SER A 10 11.97 -15.42 -0.51
N HIS A 11 12.85 -15.77 0.40
CA HIS A 11 13.64 -14.79 1.15
C HIS A 11 14.99 -14.46 0.47
N ARG A 12 15.16 -14.93 -0.76
CA ARG A 12 16.37 -14.64 -1.53
C ARG A 12 16.36 -13.15 -1.90
N ARG A 13 17.38 -12.43 -1.42
CA ARG A 13 17.61 -11.04 -1.82
C ARG A 13 17.95 -11.01 -3.31
N VAL A 14 17.26 -10.16 -4.05
CA VAL A 14 17.63 -9.86 -5.43
C VAL A 14 18.69 -8.76 -5.39
N GLU A 15 19.89 -9.09 -5.85
CA GLU A 15 20.97 -8.12 -6.00
C GLU A 15 20.85 -7.46 -7.36
N LEU A 16 20.78 -6.13 -7.35
CA LEU A 16 20.71 -5.32 -8.55
C LEU A 16 22.04 -4.55 -8.69
N PRO A 17 22.73 -4.64 -9.84
CA PRO A 17 24.06 -4.04 -10.01
C PRO A 17 24.10 -2.53 -9.82
N HIS A 18 22.96 -1.86 -9.85
CA HIS A 18 22.84 -0.40 -9.86
C HIS A 18 22.12 0.18 -8.65
N LEU A 19 21.63 -0.67 -7.73
CA LEU A 19 20.86 -0.25 -6.57
C LEU A 19 21.37 -0.93 -5.30
N SER A 20 21.45 -0.18 -4.21
CA SER A 20 21.75 -0.71 -2.87
C SER A 20 20.61 -1.57 -2.32
N GLY A 21 19.38 -1.38 -2.84
CA GLY A 21 18.20 -2.14 -2.52
C GLY A 21 16.95 -1.30 -2.35
N PHE A 22 15.90 -1.99 -1.92
CA PHE A 22 14.60 -1.39 -1.64
C PHE A 22 14.25 -1.48 -0.16
N VAL A 23 13.52 -0.48 0.34
CA VAL A 23 12.94 -0.51 1.68
C VAL A 23 11.73 -1.43 1.66
N THR A 24 11.86 -2.57 2.32
CA THR A 24 10.87 -3.65 2.39
C THR A 24 10.67 -4.13 3.84
N GLY A 25 10.51 -5.42 4.09
CA GLY A 25 10.29 -5.99 5.40
C GLY A 25 8.93 -5.60 5.97
N ASP A 26 8.90 -5.04 7.17
CA ASP A 26 7.67 -4.62 7.86
C ASP A 26 6.92 -3.49 7.14
N GLN A 27 7.55 -2.83 6.18
CA GLN A 27 6.94 -1.78 5.36
C GLN A 27 6.33 -2.32 4.05
N GLY A 28 6.53 -3.61 3.74
CA GLY A 28 6.07 -4.23 2.50
C GLY A 28 6.79 -3.69 1.27
N MET A 29 6.23 -3.97 0.08
CA MET A 29 6.82 -3.58 -1.20
C MET A 29 6.91 -2.05 -1.38
N GLY A 30 5.89 -1.34 -1.00
CA GLY A 30 5.69 0.08 -1.23
C GLY A 30 4.22 0.44 -1.06
N HIS A 31 3.69 1.24 -1.98
CA HIS A 31 2.25 1.50 -2.05
C HIS A 31 1.70 1.39 -3.46
N VAL A 32 0.38 1.29 -3.55
CA VAL A 32 -0.37 1.40 -4.80
C VAL A 32 -1.42 2.51 -4.67
N ILE A 33 -1.70 3.20 -5.77
CA ILE A 33 -2.81 4.13 -5.86
C ILE A 33 -3.81 3.61 -6.88
N LEU A 34 -5.06 3.49 -6.46
CA LEU A 34 -6.16 3.05 -7.30
C LEU A 34 -7.05 4.24 -7.64
N ASN A 35 -7.40 4.37 -8.91
CA ASN A 35 -8.51 5.22 -9.34
C ASN A 35 -9.82 4.49 -9.07
N CYS A 36 -10.76 5.16 -8.43
CA CYS A 36 -12.04 4.63 -8.01
C CYS A 36 -13.17 5.51 -8.52
N VAL A 37 -14.23 4.90 -9.04
CA VAL A 37 -15.46 5.63 -9.42
C VAL A 37 -16.21 6.10 -8.18
N ASP A 38 -16.22 5.25 -7.14
CA ASP A 38 -16.79 5.54 -5.83
C ASP A 38 -15.72 5.30 -4.76
N THR A 39 -15.06 6.39 -4.36
CA THR A 39 -14.00 6.31 -3.35
C THR A 39 -14.54 6.01 -1.96
N GLU A 40 -15.77 6.48 -1.64
CA GLU A 40 -16.40 6.24 -0.34
C GLU A 40 -16.74 4.76 -0.15
N ALA A 41 -17.42 4.15 -1.12
CA ALA A 41 -17.73 2.72 -1.05
C ALA A 41 -16.45 1.86 -1.02
N THR A 42 -15.41 2.28 -1.76
CA THR A 42 -14.11 1.59 -1.76
C THR A 42 -13.41 1.76 -0.41
N TYR A 43 -13.44 2.96 0.17
CA TYR A 43 -12.92 3.24 1.51
C TYR A 43 -13.60 2.37 2.57
N GLU A 44 -14.93 2.33 2.61
CA GLU A 44 -15.70 1.51 3.55
C GLU A 44 -15.32 0.03 3.46
N PHE A 45 -15.08 -0.47 2.25
CA PHE A 45 -14.62 -1.84 2.06
C PHE A 45 -13.23 -2.06 2.66
N TYR A 46 -12.23 -1.21 2.34
CA TYR A 46 -10.86 -1.41 2.84
C TYR A 46 -10.76 -1.18 4.35
N VAL A 47 -11.44 -0.18 4.88
CA VAL A 47 -11.40 0.13 6.32
C VAL A 47 -12.32 -0.81 7.11
N GLY A 48 -13.58 -0.92 6.71
CA GLY A 48 -14.60 -1.65 7.46
C GLY A 48 -14.47 -3.17 7.35
N VAL A 49 -14.06 -3.69 6.19
CA VAL A 49 -13.97 -5.15 5.96
C VAL A 49 -12.54 -5.66 6.09
N LEU A 50 -11.56 -4.97 5.50
CA LEU A 50 -10.17 -5.43 5.49
C LEU A 50 -9.32 -4.89 6.65
N GLY A 51 -9.82 -3.92 7.40
CA GLY A 51 -9.16 -3.40 8.61
C GLY A 51 -7.97 -2.47 8.32
N PHE A 52 -7.95 -1.82 7.17
CA PHE A 52 -6.99 -0.75 6.91
C PHE A 52 -7.27 0.44 7.83
N ALA A 53 -6.24 1.19 8.18
CA ALA A 53 -6.38 2.42 8.94
C ALA A 53 -6.20 3.63 8.01
N GLU A 54 -7.10 4.60 8.08
CA GLU A 54 -6.89 5.89 7.44
C GLU A 54 -5.66 6.57 8.05
N ARG A 55 -4.78 7.08 7.20
CA ARG A 55 -3.58 7.81 7.59
C ARG A 55 -3.74 9.31 7.35
N ASN A 56 -4.32 9.67 6.24
CA ASN A 56 -4.76 11.01 5.90
C ASN A 56 -5.69 10.96 4.70
N SER A 57 -6.36 12.07 4.46
CA SER A 57 -7.22 12.29 3.31
C SER A 57 -6.99 13.67 2.71
N LEU A 58 -7.39 13.84 1.46
CA LEU A 58 -7.26 15.07 0.70
C LEU A 58 -8.52 15.31 -0.12
N ALA A 59 -9.18 16.45 0.12
CA ALA A 59 -10.30 16.88 -0.70
C ALA A 59 -9.80 17.33 -2.09
N LEU A 60 -10.38 16.75 -3.14
CA LEU A 60 -10.07 17.07 -4.54
C LEU A 60 -11.35 17.45 -5.28
N PRO A 61 -11.24 18.15 -6.43
CA PRO A 61 -12.35 18.26 -7.34
C PRO A 61 -12.83 16.85 -7.75
N GLY A 62 -14.07 16.52 -7.44
CA GLY A 62 -14.65 15.20 -7.79
C GLY A 62 -14.68 14.19 -6.65
N GLY A 63 -14.19 14.51 -5.45
CA GLY A 63 -14.28 13.64 -4.28
C GLY A 63 -13.08 13.71 -3.34
N THR A 64 -13.00 12.76 -2.42
CA THR A 64 -11.90 12.67 -1.46
C THR A 64 -10.92 11.59 -1.88
N SER A 65 -9.62 11.91 -1.90
CA SER A 65 -8.57 10.89 -1.94
C SER A 65 -8.25 10.44 -0.52
N TYR A 66 -8.19 9.12 -0.32
CA TYR A 66 -7.85 8.49 0.95
C TYR A 66 -6.51 7.80 0.88
N PHE A 67 -5.70 7.94 1.93
CA PHE A 67 -4.42 7.25 2.08
C PHE A 67 -4.50 6.31 3.28
N LEU A 68 -4.47 5.02 2.98
CA LEU A 68 -4.75 3.94 3.91
C LEU A 68 -3.49 3.12 4.18
N GLY A 69 -3.34 2.62 5.40
CA GLY A 69 -2.19 1.80 5.79
C GLY A 69 -2.60 0.56 6.54
N CYS A 70 -1.89 -0.53 6.29
CA CYS A 70 -2.04 -1.80 7.01
C CYS A 70 -0.72 -2.27 7.65
N ASN A 71 0.36 -1.52 7.51
CA ASN A 71 1.68 -1.82 8.06
C ASN A 71 2.37 -0.56 8.60
N ALA A 72 3.69 -0.61 8.79
CA ALA A 72 4.48 0.50 9.33
C ALA A 72 4.67 1.67 8.35
N ARG A 73 4.41 1.46 7.05
CA ARG A 73 4.49 2.52 6.04
C ARG A 73 3.44 3.60 6.29
N GLN A 74 3.71 4.85 5.91
CA GLN A 74 2.76 5.95 6.06
C GLN A 74 1.43 5.61 5.39
N HIS A 75 1.45 5.09 4.16
CA HIS A 75 0.32 4.46 3.51
C HIS A 75 0.79 3.35 2.58
N THR A 76 -0.04 2.34 2.39
CA THR A 76 0.18 1.21 1.48
C THR A 76 -0.80 1.20 0.33
N LEU A 77 -1.90 1.92 0.50
CA LEU A 77 -2.96 2.07 -0.48
C LEU A 77 -3.45 3.51 -0.51
N GLY A 78 -3.59 4.06 -1.71
CA GLY A 78 -4.33 5.30 -1.93
C GLY A 78 -5.53 5.05 -2.83
N LEU A 79 -6.62 5.72 -2.51
CA LEU A 79 -7.85 5.72 -3.30
C LEU A 79 -8.03 7.11 -3.88
N ASN A 80 -8.16 7.22 -5.19
CA ASN A 80 -8.26 8.49 -5.88
C ASN A 80 -9.56 8.56 -6.68
N PRO A 81 -10.38 9.61 -6.54
CA PRO A 81 -11.61 9.76 -7.31
C PRO A 81 -11.30 9.91 -8.79
N ALA A 82 -11.97 9.11 -9.64
CA ALA A 82 -11.78 9.11 -11.08
C ALA A 82 -13.05 8.63 -11.81
N ALA A 83 -13.13 8.92 -13.10
CA ALA A 83 -14.26 8.51 -13.94
C ALA A 83 -14.31 7.00 -14.20
N GLY A 84 -13.20 6.28 -14.01
CA GLY A 84 -13.10 4.83 -14.22
C GLY A 84 -12.08 4.18 -13.30
N PRO A 85 -12.23 2.87 -13.03
CA PRO A 85 -11.29 2.15 -12.19
C PRO A 85 -9.98 1.90 -12.94
N ALA A 86 -8.84 2.14 -12.29
CA ALA A 86 -7.52 1.86 -12.84
C ALA A 86 -6.47 1.76 -11.73
N LEU A 87 -5.35 1.10 -12.01
CA LEU A 87 -4.12 1.28 -11.26
C LEU A 87 -3.49 2.60 -11.72
N LEU A 88 -3.47 3.61 -10.85
CA LEU A 88 -2.83 4.88 -11.19
C LEU A 88 -1.31 4.74 -11.17
N HIS A 89 -0.77 4.24 -10.08
CA HIS A 89 0.65 3.88 -9.98
C HIS A 89 0.91 2.89 -8.84
N PHE A 90 2.07 2.24 -8.93
CA PHE A 90 2.71 1.60 -7.78
C PHE A 90 4.01 2.33 -7.44
N MET A 91 4.40 2.28 -6.18
CA MET A 91 5.59 2.92 -5.67
C MET A 91 6.55 1.89 -5.10
N VAL A 92 7.84 2.08 -5.37
CA VAL A 92 8.95 1.42 -4.69
C VAL A 92 9.84 2.46 -4.03
N GLU A 93 10.38 2.14 -2.86
CA GLU A 93 11.25 3.03 -2.09
C GLU A 93 12.68 2.47 -2.10
N THR A 94 13.62 3.28 -2.57
CA THR A 94 15.06 2.96 -2.52
C THR A 94 15.63 3.24 -1.13
N VAL A 95 16.67 2.49 -0.76
CA VAL A 95 17.36 2.67 0.52
C VAL A 95 18.16 3.96 0.55
N ASP A 96 18.73 4.35 -0.60
CA ASP A 96 19.68 5.45 -0.71
C ASP A 96 19.22 6.52 -1.70
N LEU A 97 19.50 7.78 -1.38
CA LEU A 97 19.24 8.93 -2.25
C LEU A 97 20.07 8.85 -3.54
N ASP A 98 21.30 8.34 -3.47
CA ASP A 98 22.14 8.15 -4.65
C ASP A 98 21.53 7.15 -5.63
N ASP A 99 20.88 6.11 -5.12
CA ASP A 99 20.17 5.13 -5.97
C ASP A 99 19.01 5.77 -6.71
N MET A 100 18.30 6.68 -6.05
CA MET A 100 17.24 7.44 -6.68
C MET A 100 17.77 8.37 -7.78
N GLY A 101 18.89 9.06 -7.51
CA GLY A 101 19.56 9.89 -8.51
C GLY A 101 19.99 9.10 -9.73
N LYS A 102 20.66 7.94 -9.51
CA LYS A 102 21.04 7.02 -10.60
C LYS A 102 19.84 6.49 -11.39
N ALA A 103 18.73 6.19 -10.70
CA ALA A 103 17.51 5.73 -11.36
C ALA A 103 16.91 6.83 -12.26
N LEU A 104 16.92 8.07 -11.79
CA LEU A 104 16.48 9.22 -12.59
C LEU A 104 17.37 9.45 -13.81
N ASP A 105 18.70 9.44 -13.64
CA ASP A 105 19.67 9.57 -14.73
C ASP A 105 19.45 8.46 -15.78
N ARG A 106 19.29 7.20 -15.33
CA ARG A 106 18.99 6.09 -16.25
C ARG A 106 17.67 6.27 -17.00
N ALA A 107 16.65 6.81 -16.33
CA ALA A 107 15.37 7.07 -16.99
C ALA A 107 15.55 8.11 -18.12
N HIS A 108 16.37 9.12 -17.91
CA HIS A 108 16.72 10.11 -18.93
C HIS A 108 17.58 9.51 -20.05
N ASP A 109 18.64 8.77 -19.70
CA ASP A 109 19.56 8.16 -20.66
C ASP A 109 18.86 7.16 -21.61
N LEU A 110 17.85 6.46 -21.08
CA LEU A 110 17.04 5.49 -21.81
C LEU A 110 15.77 6.09 -22.43
N GLU A 111 15.60 7.40 -22.35
CA GLU A 111 14.43 8.12 -22.85
C GLU A 111 13.09 7.54 -22.35
N VAL A 112 13.07 7.05 -21.08
CA VAL A 112 11.86 6.50 -20.48
C VAL A 112 10.84 7.62 -20.32
N PRO A 113 9.59 7.45 -20.81
CA PRO A 113 8.57 8.48 -20.68
C PRO A 113 8.33 8.85 -19.21
N MET A 114 8.46 10.13 -18.90
CA MET A 114 8.24 10.67 -17.56
C MET A 114 6.79 11.13 -17.41
N MET A 115 6.11 10.66 -16.36
CA MET A 115 4.82 11.21 -15.96
C MET A 115 5.02 12.50 -15.15
N GLN A 116 6.01 12.50 -14.24
CA GLN A 116 6.31 13.63 -13.38
C GLN A 116 7.80 13.63 -13.02
N SER A 117 8.41 14.80 -13.11
CA SER A 117 9.81 15.01 -12.73
C SER A 117 9.99 14.97 -11.21
N LEU A 118 11.25 15.10 -10.77
CA LEU A 118 11.63 15.08 -9.37
C LEU A 118 10.88 16.12 -8.54
N GLY A 119 10.25 15.67 -7.47
CA GLY A 119 9.52 16.52 -6.54
C GLY A 119 9.42 15.92 -5.14
N LYS A 120 9.08 16.76 -4.17
CA LYS A 120 8.83 16.31 -2.79
C LYS A 120 7.35 16.37 -2.47
N HIS A 121 6.80 15.22 -2.08
CA HIS A 121 5.40 15.14 -1.66
C HIS A 121 5.18 15.76 -0.28
N THR A 122 4.06 16.45 -0.12
CA THR A 122 3.71 17.13 1.14
C THR A 122 3.08 16.19 2.17
N ASN A 123 2.38 15.16 1.70
CA ASN A 123 1.65 14.21 2.55
C ASN A 123 2.55 13.18 3.24
N ASP A 124 3.55 12.65 2.53
CA ASP A 124 4.47 11.62 3.03
C ASP A 124 5.95 12.08 3.12
N ARG A 125 6.22 13.31 2.62
CA ARG A 125 7.56 13.93 2.57
C ARG A 125 8.59 13.17 1.74
N MET A 126 8.15 12.21 0.94
CA MET A 126 9.03 11.45 0.06
C MET A 126 9.50 12.33 -1.10
N LEU A 127 10.78 12.20 -1.44
CA LEU A 127 11.32 12.70 -2.69
C LEU A 127 11.04 11.64 -3.76
N SER A 128 10.47 12.03 -4.88
CA SER A 128 10.00 11.09 -5.90
C SER A 128 10.04 11.63 -7.31
N PHE A 129 10.07 10.72 -8.27
CA PHE A 129 9.75 10.98 -9.67
C PHE A 129 8.89 9.83 -10.21
N TYR A 130 8.23 10.06 -11.34
CA TYR A 130 7.33 9.07 -11.95
C TYR A 130 7.69 8.82 -13.39
N THR A 131 7.72 7.54 -13.77
CA THR A 131 7.91 7.08 -15.14
C THR A 131 6.74 6.22 -15.57
N TYR A 132 6.56 6.05 -16.87
CA TYR A 132 5.65 5.06 -17.39
C TYR A 132 6.39 3.74 -17.63
N SER A 133 5.78 2.64 -17.20
CA SER A 133 6.22 1.30 -17.58
C SER A 133 5.83 0.97 -19.03
N PRO A 134 6.43 -0.07 -19.64
CA PRO A 134 6.12 -0.44 -21.05
C PRO A 134 4.65 -0.77 -21.29
N ASP A 135 3.90 -1.20 -20.28
CA ASP A 135 2.47 -1.47 -20.33
C ASP A 135 1.60 -0.24 -20.02
N GLY A 136 2.22 0.94 -19.87
CA GLY A 136 1.53 2.23 -19.72
C GLY A 136 1.10 2.59 -18.32
N HIS A 137 1.44 1.79 -17.30
CA HIS A 137 1.19 2.14 -15.90
C HIS A 137 2.28 3.06 -15.35
N ALA A 138 1.91 3.99 -14.49
CA ALA A 138 2.90 4.81 -13.81
C ALA A 138 3.63 4.03 -12.71
N THR A 139 4.94 4.20 -12.65
CA THR A 139 5.80 3.71 -11.59
C THR A 139 6.40 4.89 -10.86
N ARG A 140 6.27 4.93 -9.55
CA ARG A 140 6.85 5.95 -8.69
C ARG A 140 8.07 5.39 -7.98
N SER A 141 9.21 6.08 -8.12
CA SER A 141 10.45 5.81 -7.38
C SER A 141 10.59 6.83 -6.27
N ASP A 142 10.77 6.36 -5.04
CA ASP A 142 10.81 7.17 -3.84
C ASP A 142 12.09 6.95 -3.04
N VAL A 143 12.44 7.98 -2.24
CA VAL A 143 13.41 7.87 -1.15
C VAL A 143 13.00 8.80 -0.01
N VAL A 144 13.21 8.39 1.23
CA VAL A 144 13.09 9.28 2.39
C VAL A 144 14.30 10.18 2.46
N ASN A 145 14.12 11.49 2.31
CA ASN A 145 15.19 12.48 2.39
C ASN A 145 15.52 12.89 3.84
N GLU A 146 15.29 12.07 4.83
CA GLU A 146 15.68 12.38 6.21
C GLU A 146 16.20 11.14 6.93
N SER A 147 17.43 11.22 7.42
CA SER A 147 18.06 10.29 8.36
C SER A 147 17.42 10.37 9.76
N LYS A 148 16.12 10.34 9.89
CA LYS A 148 15.45 10.31 11.18
C LYS A 148 14.36 9.23 11.16
N THR A 149 14.64 8.18 11.91
CA THR A 149 13.64 7.24 12.41
C THR A 149 12.40 8.00 12.85
N ARG A 150 11.36 7.98 12.00
CA ARG A 150 10.07 8.55 12.33
C ARG A 150 9.47 7.71 13.46
N PRO A 151 9.12 8.30 14.61
CA PRO A 151 8.35 7.56 15.60
C PRO A 151 7.03 7.10 14.96
N PRO A 152 6.55 5.90 15.28
CA PRO A 152 5.25 5.44 14.80
C PRO A 152 4.19 6.47 15.21
N PRO A 153 3.14 6.69 14.40
CA PRO A 153 2.07 7.61 14.75
C PRO A 153 1.49 7.19 16.11
N THR A 154 1.54 8.11 17.07
CA THR A 154 0.96 7.91 18.38
C THR A 154 -0.55 7.90 18.24
N GLY A 155 -1.18 6.74 18.46
CA GLY A 155 -2.61 6.63 18.65
C GLY A 155 -3.40 5.91 17.57
N SER A 156 -3.03 4.67 17.25
CA SER A 156 -3.99 3.74 16.63
C SER A 156 -3.66 2.30 17.05
N PRO A 157 -4.65 1.46 17.36
CA PRO A 157 -4.38 0.06 17.67
C PRO A 157 -3.71 -0.58 16.45
N ARG A 158 -2.70 -1.39 16.71
CA ARG A 158 -1.99 -2.17 15.69
C ARG A 158 -2.98 -2.98 14.84
N ALA A 159 -3.37 -2.46 13.71
CA ALA A 159 -4.01 -3.26 12.68
C ALA A 159 -2.97 -4.26 12.18
N ARG A 160 -3.05 -5.50 12.62
CA ARG A 160 -2.26 -6.58 12.06
C ARG A 160 -2.89 -6.95 10.73
N CYS A 161 -2.27 -6.59 9.62
CA CYS A 161 -2.53 -7.20 8.33
C CYS A 161 -1.96 -8.63 8.36
N GLY A 162 -2.72 -9.53 8.92
CA GLY A 162 -2.39 -10.94 9.01
C GLY A 162 -3.58 -11.65 9.64
N ALA A 163 -4.22 -12.52 8.88
CA ALA A 163 -5.30 -13.38 9.35
C ALA A 163 -4.76 -14.36 10.40
N THR A 164 -4.75 -13.97 11.66
CA THR A 164 -4.75 -14.96 12.73
C THR A 164 -6.21 -15.31 12.99
N GLY A 165 -6.67 -16.34 12.30
CA GLY A 165 -7.97 -16.94 12.51
C GLY A 165 -8.11 -17.47 13.93
N THR A 166 -8.71 -16.72 14.82
CA THR A 166 -9.35 -17.28 16.00
C THR A 166 -10.65 -17.90 15.55
N ARG A 167 -10.65 -19.22 15.40
CA ARG A 167 -11.87 -20.03 15.29
C ARG A 167 -12.80 -19.64 16.42
N ARG A 168 -13.85 -18.88 16.13
CA ARG A 168 -15.02 -18.80 17.02
C ARG A 168 -15.61 -20.19 17.06
N ARG A 169 -15.55 -20.84 18.24
CA ARG A 169 -16.31 -22.06 18.53
C ARG A 169 -17.78 -21.75 18.32
N ARG A 170 -18.44 -22.51 17.45
CA ARG A 170 -19.90 -22.54 17.33
C ARG A 170 -20.48 -22.94 18.69
N PRO A 171 -21.53 -22.29 19.19
CA PRO A 171 -22.23 -22.77 20.36
C PRO A 171 -22.91 -24.11 19.98
N GLU A 172 -22.66 -25.13 20.81
CA GLU A 172 -23.34 -26.42 20.73
C GLU A 172 -24.85 -26.21 20.87
N ARG A 173 -25.59 -26.69 19.89
CA ARG A 173 -27.03 -26.83 19.99
C ARG A 173 -27.33 -27.83 21.11
N ARG A 174 -27.95 -27.37 22.19
CA ARG A 174 -28.58 -28.24 23.18
C ARG A 174 -29.73 -28.94 22.51
N ASP A 175 -29.61 -30.26 22.38
CA ASP A 175 -30.66 -31.18 21.97
C ASP A 175 -31.66 -31.33 23.12
N SER A 176 -32.86 -30.77 22.97
CA SER A 176 -33.96 -30.98 23.89
C SER A 176 -34.83 -32.12 23.37
N ARG A 177 -34.41 -33.34 23.65
CA ARG A 177 -35.27 -34.53 23.55
C ARG A 177 -35.28 -35.29 24.87
N SER A 178 -36.42 -35.47 25.35
CA SER A 178 -37.03 -36.32 26.38
C SER A 178 -37.73 -35.43 27.42
N ASP A 179 -39.00 -35.55 27.70
CA ASP A 179 -39.73 -36.74 28.09
C ASP A 179 -41.23 -36.52 27.82
N ARG A 180 -41.84 -37.39 27.08
CA ARG A 180 -43.27 -37.72 27.25
C ARG A 180 -43.39 -39.22 27.28
N HIS A 181 -43.56 -39.77 28.49
CA HIS A 181 -44.34 -40.94 28.78
C HIS A 181 -44.60 -40.98 30.30
N ARG A 182 -45.76 -40.58 30.70
CA ARG A 182 -46.86 -41.26 31.45
C ARG A 182 -47.97 -40.29 31.76
#